data_8e1ce81cd645c0d8183111de7525537e
#
_entry.id   8e1ce81cd645c0d8183111de7525537e
#
_cell.length_a   1.000
_cell.length_b   1.000
_cell.length_c   1.000
_cell.angle_alpha   90.00
_cell.angle_beta   90.00
_cell.angle_gamma   90.00
#
_symmetry.space_group_name_H-M   'P 1'
#
loop_
_entity.id
_entity.type
_entity.pdbx_description
1 polymer ?
#
loop_
_entity_poly.entity_id
_entity_poly.type
_entity_poly.pdbx_seq_one_letter_code
_entity_poly.pdbx_strand_id
1 'polypeptide(L)'
;MTLVADLLAAGPTLSVEFFPPRTDEGVAQLRATVEELAPADLSFVSVTYGAGGSTRELTRDLVVGLEAEQPYPAMAHLTCVGNAKANLDDLLDDYAAHGVHNLLALFGDPPADGSDPGGDFQHAIDLVELVRSHPTPMSVAVAAHPEGHPRSPDLASDRKYLAAKLQAADLGITQFFFDADDYFRMVDDLAALGCDTPVLPGVMPLANPTAIKRFADMAGARFPEELAARVEAAEGEDRHRIVVDAVARLSEQLLDGGVPGLHLYCLNRSAVVLDVVELLGSWR
;
A
#
# COMPACT_ATOMS: atom_id res chain seq x y z
N MET A 1 -11.56 -18.27 -3.33
CA MET A 1 -11.43 -16.84 -3.69
C MET A 1 -11.68 -16.04 -2.42
N THR A 2 -10.67 -15.33 -1.92
CA THR A 2 -10.77 -14.49 -0.73
C THR A 2 -10.60 -13.04 -1.17
N LEU A 3 -11.61 -12.20 -0.94
CA LEU A 3 -11.55 -10.78 -1.26
C LEU A 3 -11.11 -9.97 -0.04
N VAL A 4 -10.22 -9.02 -0.22
CA VAL A 4 -9.76 -8.12 0.87
C VAL A 4 -10.93 -7.30 1.42
N ALA A 5 -11.89 -6.92 0.57
CA ALA A 5 -13.12 -6.27 1.02
C ALA A 5 -13.90 -7.12 2.03
N ASP A 6 -13.99 -8.43 1.83
CA ASP A 6 -14.68 -9.34 2.75
C ASP A 6 -13.90 -9.49 4.06
N LEU A 7 -12.58 -9.51 4.02
CA LEU A 7 -11.72 -9.55 5.21
C LEU A 7 -11.92 -8.30 6.07
N LEU A 8 -11.94 -7.11 5.46
CA LEU A 8 -12.20 -5.85 6.16
C LEU A 8 -13.62 -5.78 6.75
N ALA A 9 -14.60 -6.35 6.06
CA ALA A 9 -15.98 -6.43 6.59
C ALA A 9 -16.09 -7.40 7.78
N ALA A 10 -15.21 -8.39 7.88
CA ALA A 10 -15.18 -9.35 8.98
C ALA A 10 -14.48 -8.83 10.25
N GLY A 11 -13.57 -7.87 10.12
CA GLY A 11 -12.85 -7.27 11.26
C GLY A 11 -11.56 -6.59 10.88
N PRO A 12 -10.80 -6.09 11.86
CA PRO A 12 -9.52 -5.41 11.60
C PRO A 12 -8.50 -6.33 10.94
N THR A 13 -7.78 -5.80 9.95
CA THR A 13 -6.79 -6.54 9.16
C THR A 13 -5.36 -6.10 9.45
N LEU A 14 -4.41 -7.04 9.30
CA LEU A 14 -2.99 -6.73 9.24
C LEU A 14 -2.44 -7.16 7.88
N SER A 15 -1.79 -6.25 7.19
CA SER A 15 -1.19 -6.52 5.89
C SER A 15 0.20 -5.93 5.77
N VAL A 16 1.00 -6.48 4.88
CA VAL A 16 2.34 -5.96 4.56
C VAL A 16 2.49 -5.75 3.07
N GLU A 17 3.37 -4.81 2.72
CA GLU A 17 3.71 -4.55 1.32
C GLU A 17 5.10 -5.10 0.99
N PHE A 18 5.17 -5.86 -0.10
CA PHE A 18 6.40 -6.32 -0.73
C PHE A 18 6.69 -5.56 -2.02
N PHE A 19 7.93 -5.55 -2.45
CA PHE A 19 8.32 -5.14 -3.79
C PHE A 19 9.07 -6.27 -4.51
N PRO A 20 8.90 -6.41 -5.84
CA PRO A 20 9.56 -7.45 -6.59
C PRO A 20 11.07 -7.25 -6.60
N PRO A 21 11.85 -8.23 -6.12
CA PRO A 21 13.30 -8.17 -6.13
C PRO A 21 13.87 -8.29 -7.55
N ARG A 22 15.02 -7.68 -7.79
CA ARG A 22 15.69 -7.68 -9.11
C ARG A 22 16.97 -8.53 -9.15
N THR A 23 17.35 -9.13 -8.02
CA THR A 23 18.54 -9.99 -7.91
C THR A 23 18.19 -11.30 -7.22
N ASP A 24 18.98 -12.33 -7.46
CA ASP A 24 18.78 -13.65 -6.84
C ASP A 24 18.87 -13.57 -5.30
N GLU A 25 19.77 -12.73 -4.77
CA GLU A 25 19.88 -12.48 -3.33
C GLU A 25 18.60 -11.82 -2.78
N GLY A 26 18.04 -10.88 -3.54
CA GLY A 26 16.77 -10.23 -3.19
C GLY A 26 15.60 -11.22 -3.20
N VAL A 27 15.57 -12.16 -4.14
CA VAL A 27 14.55 -13.24 -4.18
C VAL A 27 14.71 -14.15 -2.96
N ALA A 28 15.92 -14.55 -2.62
CA ALA A 28 16.20 -15.38 -1.44
C ALA A 28 15.79 -14.63 -0.14
N GLN A 29 16.11 -13.34 -0.04
CA GLN A 29 15.72 -12.51 1.10
C GLN A 29 14.21 -12.39 1.22
N LEU A 30 13.48 -12.15 0.12
CA LEU A 30 12.01 -12.06 0.15
C LEU A 30 11.38 -13.37 0.59
N ARG A 31 11.85 -14.52 0.10
CA ARG A 31 11.37 -15.84 0.53
C ARG A 31 11.55 -16.04 2.03
N ALA A 32 12.75 -15.74 2.54
CA ALA A 32 13.01 -15.80 3.98
C ALA A 32 12.06 -14.88 4.77
N THR A 33 11.87 -13.64 4.29
CA THR A 33 10.95 -12.68 4.92
C THR A 33 9.51 -13.20 4.96
N VAL A 34 9.01 -13.80 3.89
CA VAL A 34 7.66 -14.40 3.84
C VAL A 34 7.52 -15.52 4.86
N GLU A 35 8.51 -16.41 4.96
CA GLU A 35 8.54 -17.51 5.93
C GLU A 35 8.61 -16.97 7.38
N GLU A 36 9.45 -15.98 7.64
CA GLU A 36 9.61 -15.34 8.95
C GLU A 36 8.34 -14.62 9.41
N LEU A 37 7.55 -14.07 8.48
CA LEU A 37 6.29 -13.36 8.79
C LEU A 37 5.10 -14.29 9.10
N ALA A 38 5.23 -15.61 8.95
CA ALA A 38 4.14 -16.55 9.25
C ALA A 38 3.51 -16.37 10.64
N PRO A 39 4.29 -16.08 11.73
CA PRO A 39 3.70 -15.84 13.06
C PRO A 39 2.88 -14.56 13.18
N ALA A 40 3.02 -13.61 12.26
CA ALA A 40 2.28 -12.34 12.28
C ALA A 40 0.79 -12.49 11.92
N ASP A 41 0.37 -13.66 11.44
CA ASP A 41 -1.02 -13.94 11.06
C ASP A 41 -1.60 -12.88 10.11
N LEU A 42 -0.91 -12.68 8.98
CA LEU A 42 -1.28 -11.66 8.00
C LEU A 42 -2.66 -11.94 7.39
N SER A 43 -3.47 -10.90 7.24
CA SER A 43 -4.77 -10.99 6.57
C SER A 43 -4.62 -11.02 5.04
N PHE A 44 -3.67 -10.26 4.52
CA PHE A 44 -3.29 -10.25 3.10
C PHE A 44 -1.91 -9.59 2.92
N VAL A 45 -1.37 -9.70 1.72
CA VAL A 45 -0.15 -8.97 1.32
C VAL A 45 -0.39 -8.18 0.05
N SER A 46 0.35 -7.09 -0.14
CA SER A 46 0.37 -6.38 -1.42
C SER A 46 1.75 -6.41 -2.07
N VAL A 47 1.79 -6.28 -3.38
CA VAL A 47 3.04 -6.25 -4.15
C VAL A 47 3.07 -5.03 -5.04
N THR A 48 4.11 -4.21 -4.88
CA THR A 48 4.26 -2.97 -5.64
C THR A 48 4.49 -3.20 -7.13
N TYR A 49 4.09 -2.21 -7.93
CA TYR A 49 4.33 -2.16 -9.36
C TYR A 49 5.42 -1.13 -9.65
N GLY A 50 6.48 -1.51 -10.35
CA GLY A 50 7.58 -0.60 -10.62
C GLY A 50 7.19 0.55 -11.54
N ALA A 51 7.80 1.71 -11.31
CA ALA A 51 7.55 2.90 -12.11
C ALA A 51 7.71 2.64 -13.62
N GLY A 52 6.76 3.13 -14.42
CA GLY A 52 6.75 2.94 -15.87
C GLY A 52 6.59 1.49 -16.34
N GLY A 53 6.05 0.60 -15.52
CA GLY A 53 5.84 -0.81 -15.89
C GLY A 53 7.11 -1.65 -15.93
N SER A 54 8.24 -1.14 -15.44
CA SER A 54 9.56 -1.80 -15.52
C SER A 54 9.67 -3.14 -14.79
N THR A 55 8.70 -3.46 -13.95
CA THR A 55 8.63 -4.72 -13.18
C THR A 55 7.33 -5.49 -13.41
N ARG A 56 6.60 -5.24 -14.48
CA ARG A 56 5.28 -5.84 -14.75
C ARG A 56 5.31 -7.36 -14.59
N GLU A 57 6.22 -8.02 -15.29
CA GLU A 57 6.35 -9.49 -15.25
C GLU A 57 6.79 -9.97 -13.86
N LEU A 58 7.80 -9.29 -13.25
CA LEU A 58 8.27 -9.64 -11.90
C LEU A 58 7.16 -9.48 -10.84
N THR A 59 6.37 -8.41 -10.94
CA THR A 59 5.22 -8.19 -10.04
C THR A 59 4.18 -9.29 -10.24
N ARG A 60 3.82 -9.57 -11.50
CA ARG A 60 2.85 -10.61 -11.85
C ARG A 60 3.29 -11.98 -11.30
N ASP A 61 4.53 -12.38 -11.56
CA ASP A 61 5.05 -13.69 -11.13
C ASP A 61 5.12 -13.81 -9.60
N LEU A 62 5.51 -12.73 -8.92
CA LEU A 62 5.53 -12.70 -7.45
C LEU A 62 4.12 -12.79 -6.85
N VAL A 63 3.16 -12.02 -7.37
CA VAL A 63 1.77 -12.03 -6.88
C VAL A 63 1.14 -13.40 -7.07
N VAL A 64 1.28 -13.99 -8.27
CA VAL A 64 0.75 -15.33 -8.57
C VAL A 64 1.40 -16.40 -7.69
N GLY A 65 2.71 -16.30 -7.46
CA GLY A 65 3.42 -17.21 -6.54
C GLY A 65 2.93 -17.09 -5.10
N LEU A 66 2.79 -15.88 -4.58
CA LEU A 66 2.27 -15.64 -3.22
C LEU A 66 0.83 -16.13 -3.07
N GLU A 67 -0.06 -15.82 -4.03
CA GLU A 67 -1.45 -16.31 -4.02
C GLU A 67 -1.54 -17.84 -4.01
N ALA A 68 -0.65 -18.51 -4.72
CA ALA A 68 -0.64 -19.98 -4.79
C ALA A 68 -0.02 -20.67 -3.57
N GLU A 69 0.96 -20.04 -2.92
CA GLU A 69 1.79 -20.66 -1.89
C GLU A 69 1.41 -20.25 -0.46
N GLN A 70 0.72 -19.11 -0.29
CA GLN A 70 0.42 -18.58 1.05
C GLN A 70 -1.04 -18.79 1.46
N PRO A 71 -1.34 -18.87 2.77
CA PRO A 71 -2.71 -19.04 3.27
C PRO A 71 -3.58 -17.77 3.18
N TYR A 72 -2.99 -16.64 2.83
CA TYR A 72 -3.63 -15.33 2.71
C TYR A 72 -3.57 -14.82 1.26
N PRO A 73 -4.55 -14.02 0.81
CA PRO A 73 -4.58 -13.52 -0.56
C PRO A 73 -3.48 -12.49 -0.82
N ALA A 74 -3.07 -12.40 -2.08
CA ALA A 74 -2.16 -11.40 -2.58
C ALA A 74 -2.92 -10.30 -3.36
N MET A 75 -2.57 -9.03 -3.10
CA MET A 75 -3.07 -7.87 -3.81
C MET A 75 -2.01 -7.35 -4.79
N ALA A 76 -2.33 -7.34 -6.07
CA ALA A 76 -1.44 -6.78 -7.07
C ALA A 76 -1.61 -5.25 -7.17
N HIS A 77 -0.54 -4.48 -7.08
CA HIS A 77 -0.57 -3.11 -7.55
C HIS A 77 -0.64 -3.11 -9.08
N LEU A 78 -1.49 -2.28 -9.65
CA LEU A 78 -1.67 -2.17 -11.10
C LEU A 78 -1.73 -0.69 -11.49
N THR A 79 -0.87 -0.29 -12.45
CA THR A 79 -0.86 1.08 -12.98
C THR A 79 -1.44 1.13 -14.38
N CYS A 80 -2.20 2.17 -14.71
CA CYS A 80 -2.81 2.35 -16.03
C CYS A 80 -2.10 3.37 -16.93
N VAL A 81 -1.18 4.18 -16.39
CA VAL A 81 -0.43 5.16 -17.20
C VAL A 81 0.26 4.51 -18.38
N GLY A 82 0.08 5.06 -19.57
CA GLY A 82 0.71 4.58 -20.80
C GLY A 82 0.18 3.23 -21.33
N ASN A 83 -0.84 2.67 -20.70
CA ASN A 83 -1.40 1.39 -21.14
C ASN A 83 -2.63 1.56 -22.03
N ALA A 84 -2.74 0.69 -23.04
CA ALA A 84 -4.00 0.49 -23.75
C ALA A 84 -4.94 -0.37 -22.89
N LYS A 85 -6.25 -0.13 -23.01
CA LYS A 85 -7.27 -0.89 -22.29
C LYS A 85 -7.13 -2.40 -22.50
N ALA A 86 -6.94 -2.84 -23.75
CA ALA A 86 -6.79 -4.25 -24.08
C ALA A 86 -5.64 -4.94 -23.32
N ASN A 87 -4.51 -4.24 -23.12
CA ASN A 87 -3.36 -4.80 -22.40
C ASN A 87 -3.67 -5.02 -20.91
N LEU A 88 -4.54 -4.20 -20.33
CA LEU A 88 -4.96 -4.35 -18.94
C LEU A 88 -6.08 -5.38 -18.81
N ASP A 89 -7.00 -5.48 -19.79
CA ASP A 89 -7.98 -6.57 -19.84
C ASP A 89 -7.29 -7.93 -19.88
N ASP A 90 -6.28 -8.12 -20.76
CA ASP A 90 -5.48 -9.36 -20.84
C ASP A 90 -4.80 -9.69 -19.48
N LEU A 91 -4.29 -8.67 -18.77
CA LEU A 91 -3.66 -8.88 -17.48
C LEU A 91 -4.67 -9.21 -16.38
N LEU A 92 -5.86 -8.64 -16.41
CA LEU A 92 -6.95 -8.98 -15.48
C LEU A 92 -7.43 -10.42 -15.70
N ASP A 93 -7.55 -10.85 -16.97
CA ASP A 93 -7.86 -12.24 -17.32
C ASP A 93 -6.78 -13.20 -16.80
N ASP A 94 -5.49 -12.84 -16.95
CA ASP A 94 -4.38 -13.64 -16.43
C ASP A 94 -4.39 -13.73 -14.90
N TYR A 95 -4.60 -12.61 -14.19
CA TYR A 95 -4.73 -12.61 -12.73
C TYR A 95 -5.90 -13.48 -12.27
N ALA A 96 -7.08 -13.32 -12.88
CA ALA A 96 -8.25 -14.11 -12.56
C ALA A 96 -8.02 -15.62 -12.76
N ALA A 97 -7.35 -16.00 -13.87
CA ALA A 97 -7.00 -17.39 -14.17
C ALA A 97 -6.05 -18.02 -13.13
N HIS A 98 -5.25 -17.21 -12.43
CA HIS A 98 -4.31 -17.63 -11.38
C HIS A 98 -4.83 -17.40 -9.95
N GLY A 99 -6.10 -17.04 -9.78
CA GLY A 99 -6.72 -16.85 -8.46
C GLY A 99 -6.47 -15.50 -7.80
N VAL A 100 -5.77 -14.58 -8.48
CA VAL A 100 -5.52 -13.23 -7.98
C VAL A 100 -6.76 -12.36 -8.23
N HIS A 101 -7.45 -11.98 -7.14
CA HIS A 101 -8.71 -11.24 -7.20
C HIS A 101 -8.69 -9.93 -6.42
N ASN A 102 -7.52 -9.49 -5.99
CA ASN A 102 -7.35 -8.28 -5.21
C ASN A 102 -6.35 -7.33 -5.90
N LEU A 103 -6.76 -6.11 -6.15
CA LEU A 103 -5.97 -5.14 -6.91
C LEU A 103 -5.89 -3.80 -6.18
N LEU A 104 -4.72 -3.16 -6.20
CA LEU A 104 -4.57 -1.75 -5.88
C LEU A 104 -4.45 -0.96 -7.19
N ALA A 105 -5.52 -0.26 -7.55
CA ALA A 105 -5.60 0.50 -8.79
C ALA A 105 -4.92 1.87 -8.65
N LEU A 106 -3.90 2.09 -9.47
CA LEU A 106 -3.08 3.29 -9.49
C LEU A 106 -3.07 3.91 -10.88
N PHE A 107 -2.94 5.24 -10.97
CA PHE A 107 -2.62 5.84 -12.27
C PHE A 107 -1.17 5.51 -12.66
N GLY A 108 -0.25 5.64 -11.73
CA GLY A 108 1.20 5.52 -11.94
C GLY A 108 1.86 6.89 -12.18
N ASP A 109 3.19 6.87 -12.29
CA ASP A 109 3.95 8.08 -12.55
C ASP A 109 4.15 8.27 -14.06
N PRO A 110 3.91 9.48 -14.58
CA PRO A 110 4.22 9.79 -15.97
C PRO A 110 5.73 9.72 -16.21
N PRO A 111 6.17 9.64 -17.48
CA PRO A 111 7.58 9.66 -17.83
C PRO A 111 8.31 10.86 -17.20
N ALA A 112 9.52 10.62 -16.66
CA ALA A 112 10.30 11.64 -15.97
C ALA A 112 10.73 12.81 -16.88
N ASP A 113 10.76 12.59 -18.18
CA ASP A 113 11.08 13.62 -19.19
C ASP A 113 9.87 14.52 -19.56
N GLY A 114 8.69 14.24 -18.93
CA GLY A 114 7.47 15.01 -19.17
C GLY A 114 6.79 14.71 -20.51
N SER A 115 7.21 13.65 -21.22
CA SER A 115 6.55 13.23 -22.45
C SER A 115 5.14 12.69 -22.15
N ASP A 116 4.26 12.77 -23.14
CA ASP A 116 2.93 12.17 -23.04
C ASP A 116 3.09 10.64 -22.95
N PRO A 117 2.61 10.01 -21.87
CA PRO A 117 2.68 8.56 -21.73
C PRO A 117 1.79 7.82 -22.75
N GLY A 118 0.85 8.51 -23.39
CA GLY A 118 -0.18 7.90 -24.23
C GLY A 118 -1.12 7.00 -23.40
N GLY A 119 -1.75 6.04 -24.08
CA GLY A 119 -2.67 5.09 -23.46
C GLY A 119 -4.11 5.60 -23.39
N ASP A 120 -5.00 4.75 -22.86
CA ASP A 120 -6.44 4.99 -22.87
C ASP A 120 -6.98 5.55 -21.55
N PHE A 121 -6.12 5.73 -20.54
CA PHE A 121 -6.49 6.11 -19.17
C PHE A 121 -5.98 7.50 -18.82
N GLN A 122 -6.78 8.27 -18.10
CA GLN A 122 -6.42 9.60 -17.63
C GLN A 122 -6.20 9.65 -16.11
N HIS A 123 -6.89 8.76 -15.37
CA HIS A 123 -6.88 8.73 -13.91
C HIS A 123 -6.99 7.29 -13.38
N ALA A 124 -6.65 7.07 -12.12
CA ALA A 124 -6.80 5.76 -11.47
C ALA A 124 -8.26 5.29 -11.41
N ILE A 125 -9.23 6.20 -11.39
CA ILE A 125 -10.65 5.86 -11.39
C ILE A 125 -11.07 5.14 -12.68
N ASP A 126 -10.45 5.47 -13.82
CA ASP A 126 -10.71 4.79 -15.10
C ASP A 126 -10.30 3.31 -15.03
N LEU A 127 -9.20 3.02 -14.30
CA LEU A 127 -8.78 1.65 -14.03
C LEU A 127 -9.74 0.93 -13.07
N VAL A 128 -10.24 1.62 -12.05
CA VAL A 128 -11.27 1.05 -11.15
C VAL A 128 -12.50 0.65 -11.97
N GLU A 129 -12.97 1.51 -12.87
CA GLU A 129 -14.11 1.23 -13.75
C GLU A 129 -13.84 0.03 -14.67
N LEU A 130 -12.63 -0.08 -15.22
CA LEU A 130 -12.23 -1.23 -16.02
C LEU A 130 -12.34 -2.52 -15.19
N VAL A 131 -11.74 -2.56 -13.99
CA VAL A 131 -11.78 -3.74 -13.12
C VAL A 131 -13.22 -4.09 -12.73
N ARG A 132 -14.07 -3.09 -12.44
CA ARG A 132 -15.50 -3.30 -12.13
C ARG A 132 -16.28 -3.88 -13.31
N SER A 133 -15.86 -3.60 -14.55
CA SER A 133 -16.48 -4.16 -15.76
C SER A 133 -16.02 -5.58 -16.08
N HIS A 134 -14.99 -6.08 -15.42
CA HIS A 134 -14.45 -7.42 -15.64
C HIS A 134 -15.46 -8.50 -15.16
N PRO A 135 -15.65 -9.61 -15.94
CA PRO A 135 -16.63 -10.65 -15.61
C PRO A 135 -16.34 -11.39 -14.31
N THR A 136 -15.07 -11.48 -13.92
CA THR A 136 -14.67 -12.09 -12.65
C THR A 136 -14.70 -11.02 -11.54
N PRO A 137 -15.43 -11.22 -10.43
CA PRO A 137 -15.41 -10.28 -9.31
C PRO A 137 -14.01 -10.11 -8.72
N MET A 138 -13.63 -8.85 -8.48
CA MET A 138 -12.36 -8.49 -7.87
C MET A 138 -12.56 -7.41 -6.79
N SER A 139 -11.80 -7.48 -5.71
CA SER A 139 -11.69 -6.40 -4.73
C SER A 139 -10.70 -5.35 -5.22
N VAL A 140 -11.12 -4.10 -5.21
CA VAL A 140 -10.34 -2.97 -5.72
C VAL A 140 -10.02 -2.00 -4.62
N ALA A 141 -8.74 -1.85 -4.33
CA ALA A 141 -8.20 -0.79 -3.49
C ALA A 141 -7.73 0.40 -4.34
N VAL A 142 -7.68 1.58 -3.74
CA VAL A 142 -7.09 2.78 -4.34
C VAL A 142 -6.15 3.47 -3.36
N ALA A 143 -5.14 4.18 -3.88
CA ALA A 143 -4.23 4.94 -3.04
C ALA A 143 -4.91 6.21 -2.49
N ALA A 144 -4.65 6.50 -1.21
CA ALA A 144 -5.04 7.72 -0.52
C ALA A 144 -3.79 8.46 -0.01
N HIS A 145 -3.84 9.77 0.06
CA HIS A 145 -2.73 10.59 0.57
C HIS A 145 -3.23 11.43 1.77
N PRO A 146 -2.84 11.08 3.01
CA PRO A 146 -3.32 11.78 4.20
C PRO A 146 -3.04 13.27 4.18
N GLU A 147 -1.89 13.67 3.66
CA GLU A 147 -1.46 15.06 3.57
C GLU A 147 -1.83 15.74 2.23
N GLY A 148 -2.53 15.01 1.34
CA GLY A 148 -2.91 15.43 0.00
C GLY A 148 -1.91 14.97 -1.07
N HIS A 149 -2.40 14.68 -2.26
CA HIS A 149 -1.56 14.25 -3.37
C HIS A 149 -0.76 15.44 -3.93
N PRO A 150 0.58 15.32 -4.13
CA PRO A 150 1.44 16.45 -4.52
C PRO A 150 1.06 17.08 -5.88
N ARG A 151 0.33 16.38 -6.74
CA ARG A 151 -0.18 16.89 -8.02
C ARG A 151 -1.57 17.50 -7.92
N SER A 152 -2.23 17.44 -6.78
CA SER A 152 -3.52 18.11 -6.59
C SER A 152 -3.33 19.61 -6.45
N PRO A 153 -4.23 20.43 -7.01
CA PRO A 153 -4.08 21.88 -6.96
C PRO A 153 -4.19 22.45 -5.53
N ASP A 154 -4.99 21.82 -4.70
CA ASP A 154 -5.19 22.11 -3.29
C ASP A 154 -5.80 20.91 -2.56
N LEU A 155 -5.79 20.93 -1.21
CA LEU A 155 -6.28 19.84 -0.39
C LEU A 155 -7.80 19.60 -0.55
N ALA A 156 -8.59 20.66 -0.74
CA ALA A 156 -10.04 20.51 -0.90
C ALA A 156 -10.40 19.79 -2.22
N SER A 157 -9.66 20.08 -3.29
CA SER A 157 -9.78 19.39 -4.57
C SER A 157 -9.31 17.94 -4.45
N ASP A 158 -8.19 17.70 -3.76
CA ASP A 158 -7.69 16.36 -3.48
C ASP A 158 -8.72 15.48 -2.79
N ARG A 159 -9.34 15.99 -1.71
CA ARG A 159 -10.36 15.27 -0.96
C ARG A 159 -11.58 14.90 -1.81
N LYS A 160 -12.02 15.79 -2.70
CA LYS A 160 -13.14 15.50 -3.63
C LYS A 160 -12.78 14.39 -4.61
N TYR A 161 -11.57 14.45 -5.21
CA TYR A 161 -11.11 13.40 -6.13
C TYR A 161 -10.90 12.07 -5.40
N LEU A 162 -10.36 12.12 -4.19
CA LEU A 162 -10.18 10.93 -3.36
C LEU A 162 -11.52 10.31 -2.97
N ALA A 163 -12.50 11.11 -2.53
CA ALA A 163 -13.84 10.63 -2.19
C ALA A 163 -14.51 9.95 -3.39
N ALA A 164 -14.47 10.56 -4.57
CA ALA A 164 -15.03 9.98 -5.78
C ALA A 164 -14.37 8.64 -6.15
N LYS A 165 -13.04 8.56 -6.02
CA LYS A 165 -12.27 7.35 -6.29
C LYS A 165 -12.57 6.24 -5.28
N LEU A 166 -12.66 6.57 -3.99
CA LEU A 166 -13.00 5.64 -2.91
C LEU A 166 -14.43 5.10 -3.06
N GLN A 167 -15.41 5.94 -3.41
CA GLN A 167 -16.79 5.52 -3.64
C GLN A 167 -16.95 4.54 -4.81
N ALA A 168 -16.00 4.52 -5.77
CA ALA A 168 -15.95 3.55 -6.86
C ALA A 168 -15.21 2.25 -6.48
N ALA A 169 -14.38 2.29 -5.42
CA ALA A 169 -13.56 1.20 -4.95
C ALA A 169 -14.18 0.48 -3.73
N ASP A 170 -13.52 -0.55 -3.20
CA ASP A 170 -13.94 -1.25 -1.98
C ASP A 170 -13.21 -0.71 -0.74
N LEU A 171 -11.98 -0.22 -0.93
CA LEU A 171 -11.15 0.30 0.15
C LEU A 171 -10.09 1.28 -0.38
N GLY A 172 -9.51 2.04 0.53
CA GLY A 172 -8.28 2.78 0.31
C GLY A 172 -7.10 2.18 1.07
N ILE A 173 -5.89 2.41 0.57
CA ILE A 173 -4.64 2.22 1.34
C ILE A 173 -3.87 3.54 1.26
N THR A 174 -3.45 4.07 2.42
CA THR A 174 -2.75 5.35 2.39
C THR A 174 -1.31 5.21 1.94
N GLN A 175 -0.79 6.26 1.31
CA GLN A 175 0.65 6.54 1.33
C GLN A 175 1.09 6.66 2.79
N PHE A 176 2.35 6.34 3.08
CA PHE A 176 2.87 6.46 4.44
C PHE A 176 2.84 7.91 4.94
N PHE A 177 2.69 8.04 6.22
CA PHE A 177 2.68 9.29 6.98
C PHE A 177 3.30 9.01 8.37
N PHE A 178 3.59 10.07 9.14
CA PHE A 178 4.27 9.95 10.44
C PHE A 178 3.50 10.57 11.60
N ASP A 179 2.31 11.12 11.34
CA ASP A 179 1.44 11.75 12.34
C ASP A 179 0.01 11.21 12.18
N ALA A 180 -0.53 10.58 13.20
CA ALA A 180 -1.87 10.00 13.17
C ALA A 180 -2.97 11.03 12.88
N ASP A 181 -2.75 12.29 13.28
CA ASP A 181 -3.71 13.38 13.04
C ASP A 181 -3.91 13.65 11.54
N ASP A 182 -2.91 13.39 10.68
CA ASP A 182 -3.07 13.55 9.23
C ASP A 182 -4.04 12.51 8.65
N TYR A 183 -3.98 11.28 9.15
CA TYR A 183 -4.90 10.23 8.77
C TYR A 183 -6.34 10.55 9.23
N PHE A 184 -6.52 10.87 10.51
CA PHE A 184 -7.86 11.14 11.04
C PHE A 184 -8.51 12.34 10.39
N ARG A 185 -7.75 13.41 10.15
CA ARG A 185 -8.23 14.60 9.41
C ARG A 185 -8.68 14.24 7.99
N MET A 186 -7.93 13.36 7.29
CA MET A 186 -8.36 12.88 5.98
C MET A 186 -9.67 12.10 6.06
N VAL A 187 -9.83 11.20 7.03
CA VAL A 187 -11.05 10.40 7.21
C VAL A 187 -12.25 11.30 7.55
N ASP A 188 -12.06 12.29 8.42
CA ASP A 188 -13.10 13.27 8.76
C ASP A 188 -13.53 14.09 7.53
N ASP A 189 -12.57 14.53 6.73
CA ASP A 189 -12.83 15.26 5.47
C ASP A 189 -13.63 14.38 4.48
N LEU A 190 -13.28 13.09 4.36
CA LEU A 190 -14.00 12.13 3.51
C LEU A 190 -15.43 11.88 4.00
N ALA A 191 -15.60 11.70 5.30
CA ALA A 191 -16.93 11.53 5.91
C ALA A 191 -17.81 12.77 5.68
N ALA A 192 -17.24 13.98 5.79
CA ALA A 192 -17.94 15.23 5.47
C ALA A 192 -18.36 15.33 3.99
N LEU A 193 -17.70 14.61 3.09
CA LEU A 193 -18.04 14.47 1.67
C LEU A 193 -19.00 13.28 1.40
N GLY A 194 -19.45 12.57 2.44
CA GLY A 194 -20.34 11.41 2.33
C GLY A 194 -19.65 10.15 1.80
N CYS A 195 -18.34 10.02 2.07
CA CYS A 195 -17.56 8.85 1.70
C CYS A 195 -17.21 8.04 2.96
N ASP A 196 -17.83 6.87 3.11
CA ASP A 196 -17.64 5.95 4.25
C ASP A 196 -16.80 4.71 3.86
N THR A 197 -16.18 4.73 2.68
CA THR A 197 -15.31 3.64 2.22
C THR A 197 -14.11 3.49 3.16
N PRO A 198 -13.81 2.28 3.68
CA PRO A 198 -12.72 2.08 4.62
C PRO A 198 -11.36 2.42 3.99
N VAL A 199 -10.49 3.05 4.76
CA VAL A 199 -9.12 3.38 4.35
C VAL A 199 -8.13 2.78 5.34
N LEU A 200 -7.27 1.88 4.88
CA LEU A 200 -6.20 1.31 5.68
C LEU A 200 -5.02 2.29 5.81
N PRO A 201 -4.57 2.63 7.01
CA PRO A 201 -3.36 3.42 7.19
C PRO A 201 -2.11 2.64 6.83
N GLY A 202 -1.28 3.22 5.97
CA GLY A 202 0.03 2.71 5.61
C GLY A 202 1.11 3.25 6.54
N VAL A 203 1.78 2.38 7.28
CA VAL A 203 2.80 2.75 8.26
C VAL A 203 4.19 2.33 7.77
N MET A 204 5.12 3.30 7.71
CA MET A 204 6.47 3.12 7.18
C MET A 204 7.51 3.14 8.29
N PRO A 205 8.32 2.08 8.46
CA PRO A 205 9.46 2.11 9.37
C PRO A 205 10.54 3.08 8.89
N LEU A 206 10.96 4.01 9.74
CA LEU A 206 12.06 4.94 9.43
C LEU A 206 13.43 4.29 9.64
N ALA A 207 13.66 3.11 9.08
CA ALA A 207 14.90 2.34 9.27
C ALA A 207 16.12 2.95 8.54
N ASN A 208 15.86 3.63 7.42
CA ASN A 208 16.89 4.35 6.66
C ASN A 208 16.41 5.79 6.38
N PRO A 209 16.73 6.76 7.26
CA PRO A 209 16.23 8.13 7.14
C PRO A 209 16.50 8.78 5.78
N THR A 210 17.70 8.60 5.24
CA THR A 210 18.07 9.17 3.93
C THR A 210 17.19 8.64 2.79
N ALA A 211 16.93 7.34 2.75
CA ALA A 211 16.08 6.74 1.72
C ALA A 211 14.61 7.15 1.91
N ILE A 212 14.11 7.12 3.15
CA ILE A 212 12.72 7.46 3.45
C ILE A 212 12.45 8.95 3.22
N LYS A 213 13.43 9.84 3.50
CA LYS A 213 13.29 11.27 3.16
C LYS A 213 13.05 11.48 1.67
N ARG A 214 13.79 10.78 0.82
CA ARG A 214 13.57 10.86 -0.65
C ARG A 214 12.16 10.39 -1.04
N PHE A 215 11.66 9.32 -0.41
CA PHE A 215 10.30 8.85 -0.65
C PHE A 215 9.26 9.86 -0.14
N ALA A 216 9.48 10.47 1.02
CA ALA A 216 8.61 11.51 1.57
C ALA A 216 8.55 12.74 0.66
N ASP A 217 9.72 13.22 0.18
CA ASP A 217 9.80 14.34 -0.75
C ASP A 217 9.03 14.06 -2.07
N MET A 218 9.11 12.82 -2.58
CA MET A 218 8.38 12.40 -3.79
C MET A 218 6.87 12.27 -3.55
N ALA A 219 6.49 11.79 -2.38
CA ALA A 219 5.09 11.56 -2.00
C ALA A 219 4.38 12.83 -1.49
N GLY A 220 5.14 13.91 -1.23
CA GLY A 220 4.61 15.12 -0.59
C GLY A 220 4.29 14.93 0.90
N ALA A 221 4.85 13.91 1.54
CA ALA A 221 4.64 13.63 2.94
C ALA A 221 5.62 14.42 3.83
N ARG A 222 5.15 14.85 5.01
CA ARG A 222 6.02 15.49 6.01
C ARG A 222 7.02 14.49 6.55
N PHE A 223 8.29 14.89 6.59
CA PHE A 223 9.35 14.05 7.12
C PHE A 223 9.59 14.31 8.60
N PRO A 224 9.70 13.30 9.46
CA PRO A 224 9.86 13.46 10.91
C PRO A 224 11.33 13.69 11.28
N GLU A 225 11.83 14.90 11.10
CA GLU A 225 13.25 15.26 11.25
C GLU A 225 13.82 14.89 12.65
N GLU A 226 13.05 15.06 13.73
CA GLU A 226 13.49 14.70 15.08
C GLU A 226 13.67 13.18 15.26
N LEU A 227 12.74 12.39 14.72
CA LEU A 227 12.86 10.93 14.74
C LEU A 227 14.05 10.48 13.89
N ALA A 228 14.21 11.08 12.70
CA ALA A 228 15.32 10.79 11.81
C ALA A 228 16.67 11.05 12.50
N ALA A 229 16.84 12.19 13.15
CA ALA A 229 18.06 12.51 13.88
C ALA A 229 18.37 11.51 15.02
N ARG A 230 17.33 11.04 15.73
CA ARG A 230 17.49 10.00 16.77
C ARG A 230 17.93 8.66 16.16
N VAL A 231 17.34 8.26 15.04
CA VAL A 231 17.68 7.01 14.33
C VAL A 231 19.10 7.09 13.77
N GLU A 232 19.52 8.23 13.22
CA GLU A 232 20.88 8.43 12.69
C GLU A 232 21.94 8.44 13.79
N ALA A 233 21.63 8.97 14.97
CA ALA A 233 22.55 9.00 16.10
C ALA A 233 22.71 7.64 16.80
N ALA A 234 21.82 6.67 16.54
CA ALA A 234 21.84 5.34 17.17
C ALA A 234 22.44 4.27 16.23
N GLU A 235 22.93 3.16 16.78
CA GLU A 235 23.48 2.03 16.05
C GLU A 235 22.90 0.70 16.57
N GLY A 236 22.99 -0.35 15.75
CA GLY A 236 22.62 -1.73 16.12
C GLY A 236 21.22 -1.83 16.71
N GLU A 237 21.12 -2.48 17.87
CA GLU A 237 19.85 -2.74 18.56
C GLU A 237 19.14 -1.47 19.03
N ASP A 238 19.89 -0.43 19.44
CA ASP A 238 19.29 0.84 19.86
C ASP A 238 18.58 1.54 18.70
N ARG A 239 19.18 1.54 17.51
CA ARG A 239 18.54 2.05 16.29
C ARG A 239 17.29 1.26 15.99
N HIS A 240 17.38 -0.07 16.00
CA HIS A 240 16.24 -0.95 15.73
C HIS A 240 15.08 -0.66 16.69
N ARG A 241 15.36 -0.59 18.00
CA ARG A 241 14.36 -0.28 19.03
C ARG A 241 13.69 1.09 18.80
N ILE A 242 14.45 2.15 18.46
CA ILE A 242 13.87 3.47 18.17
C ILE A 242 12.87 3.38 17.00
N VAL A 243 13.20 2.63 15.96
CA VAL A 243 12.31 2.44 14.79
C VAL A 243 11.06 1.66 15.19
N VAL A 244 11.22 0.54 15.88
CA VAL A 244 10.10 -0.30 16.34
C VAL A 244 9.17 0.49 17.26
N ASP A 245 9.71 1.19 18.27
CA ASP A 245 8.92 2.02 19.20
C ASP A 245 8.13 3.12 18.45
N ALA A 246 8.70 3.71 17.41
CA ALA A 246 8.02 4.75 16.65
C ALA A 246 6.86 4.17 15.82
N VAL A 247 7.07 3.03 15.16
CA VAL A 247 6.02 2.33 14.39
C VAL A 247 4.92 1.83 15.31
N ALA A 248 5.28 1.19 16.43
CA ALA A 248 4.31 0.67 17.39
C ALA A 248 3.44 1.80 17.96
N ARG A 249 4.03 2.93 18.36
CA ARG A 249 3.28 4.09 18.89
C ARG A 249 2.31 4.67 17.86
N LEU A 250 2.74 4.86 16.61
CA LEU A 250 1.85 5.33 15.55
C LEU A 250 0.71 4.32 15.33
N SER A 251 1.03 3.03 15.30
CA SER A 251 0.04 1.96 15.15
C SER A 251 -0.96 1.91 16.29
N GLU A 252 -0.51 2.06 17.56
CA GLU A 252 -1.38 2.16 18.74
C GLU A 252 -2.35 3.34 18.62
N GLN A 253 -1.84 4.54 18.28
CA GLN A 253 -2.70 5.72 18.10
C GLN A 253 -3.78 5.51 17.03
N LEU A 254 -3.41 4.85 15.92
CA LEU A 254 -4.35 4.52 14.85
C LEU A 254 -5.40 3.51 15.32
N LEU A 255 -4.98 2.43 15.99
CA LEU A 255 -5.88 1.40 16.50
C LEU A 255 -6.83 1.94 17.56
N ASP A 256 -6.35 2.77 18.49
CA ASP A 256 -7.17 3.46 19.49
C ASP A 256 -8.22 4.37 18.85
N GLY A 257 -7.91 4.95 17.69
CA GLY A 257 -8.82 5.74 16.88
C GLY A 257 -9.78 4.90 16.02
N GLY A 258 -9.72 3.57 16.07
CA GLY A 258 -10.70 2.68 15.42
C GLY A 258 -10.48 2.48 13.92
N VAL A 259 -9.23 2.47 13.46
CA VAL A 259 -8.92 2.17 12.05
C VAL A 259 -9.34 0.74 11.66
N PRO A 260 -9.65 0.49 10.36
CA PRO A 260 -10.11 -0.83 9.90
C PRO A 260 -8.99 -1.89 9.86
N GLY A 261 -7.76 -1.54 10.26
CA GLY A 261 -6.59 -2.40 10.27
C GLY A 261 -5.31 -1.61 10.04
N LEU A 262 -4.21 -2.32 9.85
CA LEU A 262 -2.90 -1.73 9.57
C LEU A 262 -2.29 -2.30 8.29
N HIS A 263 -1.63 -1.45 7.52
CA HIS A 263 -0.84 -1.83 6.36
C HIS A 263 0.62 -1.39 6.57
N LEU A 264 1.55 -2.35 6.75
CA LEU A 264 2.94 -2.06 7.09
C LEU A 264 3.85 -2.17 5.86
N TYR A 265 4.57 -1.11 5.55
CA TYR A 265 5.60 -1.10 4.51
C TYR A 265 6.85 -1.84 5.01
N CYS A 266 6.90 -3.16 4.86
CA CYS A 266 7.97 -3.98 5.45
C CYS A 266 9.32 -3.87 4.72
N LEU A 267 9.37 -3.29 3.53
CA LEU A 267 10.59 -3.16 2.70
C LEU A 267 11.32 -4.49 2.49
N ASN A 268 10.57 -5.58 2.29
CA ASN A 268 11.07 -6.97 2.20
C ASN A 268 11.93 -7.41 3.39
N ARG A 269 11.56 -6.95 4.61
CA ARG A 269 12.21 -7.30 5.88
C ARG A 269 11.17 -7.54 6.96
N SER A 270 11.32 -8.63 7.71
CA SER A 270 10.38 -9.10 8.74
C SER A 270 10.57 -8.45 10.10
N ALA A 271 11.82 -8.15 10.47
CA ALA A 271 12.20 -7.88 11.86
C ALA A 271 11.35 -6.78 12.54
N VAL A 272 11.23 -5.60 11.90
CA VAL A 272 10.42 -4.50 12.47
C VAL A 272 8.95 -4.88 12.57
N VAL A 273 8.41 -5.58 11.56
CA VAL A 273 7.00 -6.00 11.55
C VAL A 273 6.72 -6.96 12.70
N LEU A 274 7.57 -7.96 12.90
CA LEU A 274 7.40 -8.96 13.97
C LEU A 274 7.46 -8.32 15.34
N ASP A 275 8.45 -7.46 15.59
CA ASP A 275 8.60 -6.79 16.88
C ASP A 275 7.43 -5.81 17.17
N VAL A 276 6.94 -5.11 16.13
CA VAL A 276 5.75 -4.25 16.25
C VAL A 276 4.51 -5.08 16.56
N VAL A 277 4.29 -6.20 15.89
CA VAL A 277 3.15 -7.09 16.13
C VAL A 277 3.22 -7.67 17.54
N GLU A 278 4.41 -8.04 18.03
CA GLU A 278 4.61 -8.50 19.39
C GLU A 278 4.25 -7.41 20.42
N LEU A 279 4.70 -6.17 20.21
CA LEU A 279 4.40 -5.04 21.11
C LEU A 279 2.91 -4.69 21.14
N LEU A 280 2.24 -4.72 19.97
CA LEU A 280 0.81 -4.42 19.88
C LEU A 280 -0.07 -5.52 20.52
N GLY A 281 0.43 -6.75 20.66
CA GLY A 281 -0.31 -7.86 21.28
C GLY A 281 -1.62 -8.19 20.54
N SER A 282 -2.65 -8.58 21.31
CA SER A 282 -3.96 -8.98 20.76
C SER A 282 -4.86 -7.77 20.55
N TRP A 283 -4.83 -7.18 19.38
CA TRP A 283 -5.67 -6.05 19.00
C TRP A 283 -6.74 -6.42 17.93
N ARG A 284 -6.70 -7.67 17.40
CA ARG A 284 -7.62 -8.25 16.41
C ARG A 284 -8.57 -9.26 17.05
#